data_7b79a792edbc42093e3471f3cdd2bddf
#
_entry.id   7b79a792edbc42093e3471f3cdd2bddf
#
_cell.length_a   1.000
_cell.length_b   1.000
_cell.length_c   1.000
_cell.angle_alpha   90.00
_cell.angle_beta   90.00
_cell.angle_gamma   90.00
#
_symmetry.space_group_name_H-M   'P 1'
#
loop_
_entity.id
_entity.type
_entity.pdbx_description
1 polymer ?
#
loop_
_entity_poly.entity_id
_entity_poly.type
_entity_poly.pdbx_seq_one_letter_code
_entity_poly.pdbx_strand_id
1 'polypeptide(L)'
;MMDYMIEAQDLTKKYEGLTAVDNLSIGIKKGEVFGFLGPNGAGKTTSIKMMVGLLRPTSGKVIVNGKDIKNIEKGTIGMCPQELMLWENLTCKESLNLMADMYEVPKNIRDPRVQKLLDDLFLSEKADTVVSKLSGGMKRRLNLALAVIHEPEIVVLDEPSEGLDPQSRRVLWNYIRAMRDVEGKTVILTTHIMDEADQLSDRIAIIDHGKLIRLDTPANLKKEIGEGDVVDMKLSDPLKNQDLIQELTPQEDIISVVEVKGRINIRALNAIGKLPKMMQRVEKLGVVVEDISVRQNTLEDVFIELTGTGLRE
;
A
#
# COMPACT_ATOMS: atom_id res chain seq x y z
N MET A 1 20.17 -12.01 -15.86
CA MET A 1 20.11 -10.92 -14.86
C MET A 1 18.66 -10.58 -14.66
N MET A 2 18.20 -10.41 -13.45
CA MET A 2 16.86 -9.87 -13.24
C MET A 2 16.83 -8.43 -13.76
N ASP A 3 15.83 -8.11 -14.59
CA ASP A 3 15.70 -6.78 -15.21
C ASP A 3 14.94 -5.87 -14.21
N TYR A 4 15.70 -5.21 -13.32
CA TYR A 4 15.13 -4.27 -12.38
C TYR A 4 14.99 -2.89 -13.00
N MET A 5 13.79 -2.31 -12.90
CA MET A 5 13.54 -0.92 -13.27
C MET A 5 14.18 0.06 -12.27
N ILE A 6 14.11 -0.29 -10.98
CA ILE A 6 14.78 0.48 -9.92
C ILE A 6 15.52 -0.48 -9.00
N GLU A 7 16.77 -0.15 -8.69
CA GLU A 7 17.58 -0.83 -7.67
C GLU A 7 18.03 0.16 -6.60
N ALA A 8 17.58 -0.05 -5.39
CA ALA A 8 18.09 0.60 -4.20
C ALA A 8 19.15 -0.30 -3.56
N GLN A 9 20.35 0.20 -3.35
CA GLN A 9 21.47 -0.54 -2.80
C GLN A 9 21.98 0.15 -1.53
N ASP A 10 21.79 -0.51 -0.38
CA ASP A 10 22.24 -0.11 0.97
C ASP A 10 21.83 1.32 1.35
N LEU A 11 20.61 1.72 0.96
CA LEU A 11 20.11 3.07 1.21
C LEU A 11 19.96 3.34 2.70
N THR A 12 20.62 4.37 3.16
CA THR A 12 20.49 4.85 4.53
C THR A 12 20.21 6.34 4.55
N LYS A 13 19.27 6.75 5.40
CA LYS A 13 19.00 8.16 5.67
C LYS A 13 19.04 8.43 7.17
N LYS A 14 19.99 9.27 7.57
CA LYS A 14 20.12 9.75 8.96
C LYS A 14 19.79 11.24 9.02
N TYR A 15 19.01 11.61 10.00
CA TYR A 15 18.80 12.97 10.47
C TYR A 15 19.43 13.11 11.86
N GLU A 16 19.51 14.28 12.40
CA GLU A 16 20.02 14.50 13.77
C GLU A 16 19.20 13.63 14.77
N GLY A 17 19.88 12.66 15.39
CA GLY A 17 19.27 11.74 16.37
C GLY A 17 18.35 10.65 15.86
N LEU A 18 18.08 10.58 14.54
CA LEU A 18 17.13 9.61 13.95
C LEU A 18 17.69 8.95 12.69
N THR A 19 17.67 7.63 12.65
CA THR A 19 17.86 6.86 11.39
C THR A 19 16.49 6.56 10.81
N ALA A 20 16.08 7.34 9.79
CA ALA A 20 14.76 7.19 9.15
C ALA A 20 14.69 6.00 8.18
N VAL A 21 15.83 5.63 7.57
CA VAL A 21 15.97 4.44 6.72
C VAL A 21 17.34 3.85 7.01
N ASP A 22 17.40 2.55 7.25
CA ASP A 22 18.60 1.82 7.66
C ASP A 22 18.88 0.66 6.71
N ASN A 23 19.90 0.84 5.87
CA ASN A 23 20.46 -0.19 4.97
C ASN A 23 19.41 -0.88 4.07
N LEU A 24 18.55 -0.10 3.43
CA LEU A 24 17.49 -0.61 2.57
C LEU A 24 18.03 -1.04 1.21
N SER A 25 17.91 -2.34 0.88
CA SER A 25 18.28 -2.89 -0.43
C SER A 25 17.06 -3.58 -1.06
N ILE A 26 16.57 -3.03 -2.18
CA ILE A 26 15.35 -3.48 -2.87
C ILE A 26 15.53 -3.36 -4.39
N GLY A 27 15.10 -4.39 -5.12
CA GLY A 27 14.95 -4.34 -6.58
C GLY A 27 13.48 -4.36 -6.98
N ILE A 28 13.05 -3.36 -7.77
CA ILE A 28 11.71 -3.24 -8.33
C ILE A 28 11.78 -3.65 -9.80
N LYS A 29 10.94 -4.61 -10.20
CA LYS A 29 10.92 -5.13 -11.57
C LYS A 29 10.18 -4.18 -12.50
N LYS A 30 10.51 -4.25 -13.80
CA LYS A 30 9.78 -3.51 -14.82
C LYS A 30 8.33 -4.01 -14.94
N GLY A 31 7.37 -3.09 -14.98
CA GLY A 31 5.96 -3.40 -15.18
C GLY A 31 5.25 -4.02 -13.97
N GLU A 32 5.84 -3.96 -12.75
CA GLU A 32 5.13 -4.40 -11.54
C GLU A 32 4.52 -3.22 -10.77
N VAL A 33 3.50 -3.52 -9.99
CA VAL A 33 3.06 -2.65 -8.89
C VAL A 33 3.78 -3.10 -7.62
N PHE A 34 4.67 -2.25 -7.11
CA PHE A 34 5.46 -2.51 -5.91
C PHE A 34 4.94 -1.69 -4.73
N GLY A 35 4.49 -2.37 -3.68
CA GLY A 35 3.94 -1.76 -2.47
C GLY A 35 4.96 -1.63 -1.34
N PHE A 36 5.02 -0.45 -0.72
CA PHE A 36 5.66 -0.25 0.58
C PHE A 36 4.56 -0.21 1.64
N LEU A 37 4.50 -1.22 2.48
CA LEU A 37 3.54 -1.37 3.57
C LEU A 37 4.21 -1.12 4.91
N GLY A 38 3.59 -0.33 5.77
CA GLY A 38 4.09 -0.08 7.13
C GLY A 38 3.35 1.07 7.82
N PRO A 39 3.53 1.24 9.14
CA PRO A 39 2.88 2.30 9.90
C PRO A 39 3.41 3.69 9.53
N ASN A 40 2.73 4.72 10.04
CA ASN A 40 3.21 6.09 9.93
C ASN A 40 4.57 6.21 10.64
N GLY A 41 5.52 6.91 10.00
CA GLY A 41 6.89 7.02 10.51
C GLY A 41 7.80 5.80 10.25
N ALA A 42 7.34 4.74 9.58
CA ALA A 42 8.17 3.58 9.26
C ALA A 42 9.31 3.86 8.27
N GLY A 43 9.33 5.02 7.61
CA GLY A 43 10.35 5.39 6.63
C GLY A 43 9.93 5.23 5.16
N LYS A 44 8.66 4.90 4.87
CA LYS A 44 8.12 4.69 3.51
C LYS A 44 8.36 5.90 2.58
N THR A 45 7.83 7.07 2.94
CA THR A 45 7.98 8.32 2.17
C THR A 45 9.46 8.72 2.01
N THR A 46 10.27 8.53 3.06
CA THR A 46 11.72 8.80 2.99
C THR A 46 12.42 7.88 1.99
N SER A 47 12.09 6.60 2.01
CA SER A 47 12.64 5.61 1.07
C SER A 47 12.27 5.96 -0.36
N ILE A 48 11.00 6.24 -0.64
CA ILE A 48 10.54 6.65 -1.97
C ILE A 48 11.23 7.93 -2.43
N LYS A 49 11.28 8.98 -1.60
CA LYS A 49 11.94 10.25 -1.97
C LYS A 49 13.42 10.05 -2.34
N MET A 50 14.12 9.11 -1.68
CA MET A 50 15.48 8.74 -2.06
C MET A 50 15.51 8.00 -3.41
N MET A 51 14.59 7.04 -3.62
CA MET A 51 14.54 6.22 -4.83
C MET A 51 14.17 7.01 -6.09
N VAL A 52 13.46 8.12 -5.95
CA VAL A 52 13.13 9.03 -7.07
C VAL A 52 14.08 10.25 -7.17
N GLY A 53 15.12 10.30 -6.36
CA GLY A 53 16.12 11.37 -6.43
C GLY A 53 15.71 12.70 -5.79
N LEU A 54 14.55 12.78 -5.15
CA LEU A 54 14.08 13.98 -4.45
C LEU A 54 14.78 14.20 -3.09
N LEU A 55 15.38 13.15 -2.54
CA LEU A 55 16.11 13.20 -1.28
C LEU A 55 17.44 12.49 -1.44
N ARG A 56 18.53 13.18 -1.14
CA ARG A 56 19.86 12.56 -1.14
C ARG A 56 20.01 11.59 0.03
N PRO A 57 20.37 10.32 -0.20
CA PRO A 57 20.70 9.38 0.88
C PRO A 57 21.96 9.83 1.63
N THR A 58 22.09 9.41 2.90
CA THR A 58 23.32 9.57 3.68
C THR A 58 24.40 8.61 3.16
N SER A 59 24.00 7.38 2.81
CA SER A 59 24.84 6.37 2.14
C SER A 59 23.97 5.49 1.24
N GLY A 60 24.64 4.70 0.38
CA GLY A 60 23.99 3.87 -0.62
C GLY A 60 23.78 4.59 -1.94
N LYS A 61 23.17 3.91 -2.91
CA LYS A 61 22.89 4.43 -4.25
C LYS A 61 21.59 3.89 -4.82
N VAL A 62 21.06 4.61 -5.80
CA VAL A 62 19.88 4.20 -6.57
C VAL A 62 20.24 4.13 -8.04
N ILE A 63 19.86 3.04 -8.67
CA ILE A 63 20.00 2.81 -10.11
C ILE A 63 18.60 2.69 -10.69
N VAL A 64 18.33 3.45 -11.75
CA VAL A 64 17.06 3.43 -12.50
C VAL A 64 17.37 3.06 -13.93
N ASN A 65 16.76 1.97 -14.42
CA ASN A 65 16.98 1.46 -15.76
C ASN A 65 18.49 1.38 -16.13
N GLY A 66 19.31 0.86 -15.19
CA GLY A 66 20.75 0.72 -15.33
C GLY A 66 21.59 2.01 -15.20
N LYS A 67 20.98 3.17 -15.01
CA LYS A 67 21.63 4.48 -14.83
C LYS A 67 21.54 4.95 -13.37
N ASP A 68 22.56 5.67 -12.88
CA ASP A 68 22.45 6.37 -11.60
C ASP A 68 21.26 7.34 -11.64
N ILE A 69 20.47 7.41 -10.56
CA ILE A 69 19.28 8.28 -10.43
C ILE A 69 19.56 9.74 -10.81
N LYS A 70 20.80 10.21 -10.63
CA LYS A 70 21.20 11.57 -10.98
C LYS A 70 21.29 11.82 -12.49
N ASN A 71 21.34 10.75 -13.29
CA ASN A 71 21.56 10.77 -14.73
C ASN A 71 20.32 10.31 -15.52
N ILE A 72 19.17 10.17 -14.87
CA ILE A 72 17.91 9.82 -15.57
C ILE A 72 17.37 11.02 -16.34
N GLU A 73 16.64 10.72 -17.39
CA GLU A 73 15.99 11.74 -18.21
C GLU A 73 14.81 12.40 -17.48
N LYS A 74 14.62 13.70 -17.73
CA LYS A 74 13.45 14.42 -17.20
C LYS A 74 12.17 13.73 -17.71
N GLY A 75 11.22 13.49 -16.82
CA GLY A 75 9.94 12.85 -17.18
C GLY A 75 9.94 11.32 -17.11
N THR A 76 11.07 10.66 -16.80
CA THR A 76 11.09 9.20 -16.58
C THR A 76 10.21 8.79 -15.42
N ILE A 77 10.10 9.64 -14.39
CA ILE A 77 9.34 9.39 -13.15
C ILE A 77 8.24 10.43 -13.01
N GLY A 78 7.01 9.97 -12.79
CA GLY A 78 5.88 10.77 -12.35
C GLY A 78 5.61 10.53 -10.87
N MET A 79 5.44 11.58 -10.08
CA MET A 79 5.19 11.45 -8.65
C MET A 79 3.88 12.12 -8.23
N CYS A 80 3.03 11.34 -7.56
CA CYS A 80 1.84 11.81 -6.86
C CYS A 80 2.13 11.80 -5.36
N PRO A 81 2.49 12.94 -4.74
CA PRO A 81 2.80 13.01 -3.32
C PRO A 81 1.56 12.88 -2.45
N GLN A 82 1.77 12.58 -1.16
CA GLN A 82 0.71 12.49 -0.15
C GLN A 82 -0.04 13.82 -0.01
N GLU A 83 0.69 14.94 0.04
CA GLU A 83 0.09 16.27 0.01
C GLU A 83 -0.41 16.60 -1.39
N LEU A 84 -1.59 17.23 -1.47
CA LEU A 84 -2.16 17.65 -2.75
C LEU A 84 -1.40 18.87 -3.29
N MET A 85 -0.67 18.68 -4.37
CA MET A 85 0.05 19.75 -5.05
C MET A 85 -0.79 20.26 -6.24
N LEU A 86 -1.77 21.10 -5.94
CA LEU A 86 -2.76 21.58 -6.90
C LEU A 86 -2.80 23.11 -6.96
N TRP A 87 -3.05 23.63 -8.14
CA TRP A 87 -3.30 25.06 -8.37
C TRP A 87 -4.78 25.35 -8.16
N GLU A 88 -5.14 25.86 -6.98
CA GLU A 88 -6.54 26.02 -6.57
C GLU A 88 -7.36 26.99 -7.42
N ASN A 89 -6.72 27.93 -8.11
CA ASN A 89 -7.35 28.94 -8.96
C ASN A 89 -7.48 28.50 -10.43
N LEU A 90 -6.91 27.38 -10.81
CA LEU A 90 -7.05 26.81 -12.16
C LEU A 90 -8.19 25.81 -12.21
N THR A 91 -8.74 25.58 -13.38
CA THR A 91 -9.66 24.47 -13.64
C THR A 91 -8.88 23.14 -13.74
N CYS A 92 -9.59 22.00 -13.72
CA CYS A 92 -8.97 20.70 -13.94
C CYS A 92 -8.21 20.66 -15.26
N LYS A 93 -8.84 21.12 -16.34
CA LYS A 93 -8.27 21.14 -17.67
C LYS A 93 -7.07 22.08 -17.79
N GLU A 94 -7.14 23.27 -17.21
CA GLU A 94 -6.01 24.21 -17.18
C GLU A 94 -4.84 23.65 -16.39
N SER A 95 -5.09 22.99 -15.25
CA SER A 95 -4.04 22.35 -14.45
C SER A 95 -3.31 21.25 -15.22
N LEU A 96 -4.04 20.40 -15.93
CA LEU A 96 -3.46 19.36 -16.79
C LEU A 96 -2.68 19.94 -17.97
N ASN A 97 -3.21 20.98 -18.63
CA ASN A 97 -2.52 21.65 -19.71
C ASN A 97 -1.21 22.29 -19.23
N LEU A 98 -1.24 22.99 -18.09
CA LEU A 98 -0.06 23.61 -17.49
C LEU A 98 1.02 22.56 -17.17
N MET A 99 0.64 21.44 -16.56
CA MET A 99 1.59 20.38 -16.23
C MET A 99 2.17 19.75 -17.51
N ALA A 100 1.34 19.52 -18.54
CA ALA A 100 1.80 19.01 -19.82
C ALA A 100 2.78 19.99 -20.52
N ASP A 101 2.52 21.29 -20.44
CA ASP A 101 3.44 22.31 -20.98
C ASP A 101 4.78 22.34 -20.22
N MET A 102 4.77 22.14 -18.88
CA MET A 102 6.00 22.04 -18.09
C MET A 102 6.89 20.84 -18.47
N TYR A 103 6.27 19.76 -19.00
CA TYR A 103 6.95 18.58 -19.53
C TYR A 103 7.12 18.65 -21.07
N GLU A 104 6.81 19.77 -21.69
CA GLU A 104 6.98 20.00 -23.13
C GLU A 104 6.21 19.00 -24.01
N VAL A 105 5.05 18.53 -23.54
CA VAL A 105 4.18 17.62 -24.30
C VAL A 105 3.58 18.37 -25.50
N PRO A 106 3.80 17.89 -26.71
CA PRO A 106 3.30 18.58 -27.95
C PRO A 106 1.77 18.70 -27.91
N LYS A 107 1.23 19.84 -28.36
CA LYS A 107 -0.18 20.17 -28.29
C LYS A 107 -1.11 19.11 -28.93
N ASN A 108 -0.69 18.57 -30.08
CA ASN A 108 -1.43 17.52 -30.77
C ASN A 108 -1.51 16.20 -30.01
N ILE A 109 -0.60 15.96 -29.06
CA ILE A 109 -0.61 14.81 -28.14
C ILE A 109 -1.30 15.19 -26.84
N ARG A 110 -1.04 16.39 -26.33
CA ARG A 110 -1.56 16.91 -25.07
C ARG A 110 -3.10 16.91 -25.00
N ASP A 111 -3.74 17.54 -26.00
CA ASP A 111 -5.17 17.78 -25.98
C ASP A 111 -5.99 16.46 -25.89
N PRO A 112 -5.74 15.41 -26.72
CA PRO A 112 -6.43 14.12 -26.56
C PRO A 112 -6.05 13.41 -25.27
N ARG A 113 -4.82 13.57 -24.77
CA ARG A 113 -4.36 12.95 -23.51
C ARG A 113 -5.04 13.58 -22.30
N VAL A 114 -5.17 14.90 -22.26
CA VAL A 114 -5.92 15.63 -21.23
C VAL A 114 -7.36 15.13 -21.17
N GLN A 115 -8.02 15.00 -22.34
CA GLN A 115 -9.38 14.49 -22.39
C GLN A 115 -9.45 13.05 -21.86
N LYS A 116 -8.56 12.17 -22.32
CA LYS A 116 -8.50 10.77 -21.84
C LYS A 116 -8.34 10.68 -20.32
N LEU A 117 -7.43 11.47 -19.73
CA LEU A 117 -7.21 11.46 -18.26
C LEU A 117 -8.44 11.97 -17.50
N LEU A 118 -9.12 12.98 -18.01
CA LEU A 118 -10.37 13.45 -17.41
C LEU A 118 -11.45 12.36 -17.44
N ASP A 119 -11.57 11.63 -18.56
CA ASP A 119 -12.55 10.55 -18.71
C ASP A 119 -12.19 9.36 -17.80
N ASP A 120 -10.96 8.86 -17.86
CA ASP A 120 -10.48 7.71 -17.10
C ASP A 120 -10.62 7.90 -15.58
N LEU A 121 -10.46 9.15 -15.11
CA LEU A 121 -10.52 9.52 -13.70
C LEU A 121 -11.86 10.14 -13.29
N PHE A 122 -12.89 10.08 -14.16
CA PHE A 122 -14.23 10.60 -13.89
C PHE A 122 -14.22 12.08 -13.45
N LEU A 123 -13.49 12.90 -14.20
CA LEU A 123 -13.38 14.35 -14.01
C LEU A 123 -13.93 15.16 -15.18
N SER A 124 -14.44 14.51 -16.25
CA SER A 124 -14.89 15.17 -17.48
C SER A 124 -15.99 16.21 -17.25
N GLU A 125 -16.99 15.91 -16.42
CA GLU A 125 -18.05 16.85 -16.02
C GLU A 125 -17.53 18.05 -15.19
N LYS A 126 -16.32 17.96 -14.70
CA LYS A 126 -15.65 18.98 -13.88
C LYS A 126 -14.43 19.58 -14.56
N ALA A 127 -14.25 19.32 -15.88
CA ALA A 127 -13.09 19.78 -16.64
C ALA A 127 -12.86 21.30 -16.49
N ASP A 128 -13.94 22.07 -16.56
CA ASP A 128 -13.92 23.54 -16.46
C ASP A 128 -14.24 24.06 -15.06
N THR A 129 -14.29 23.17 -14.06
CA THR A 129 -14.50 23.55 -12.65
C THR A 129 -13.16 23.89 -12.01
N VAL A 130 -13.12 25.02 -11.29
CA VAL A 130 -11.93 25.47 -10.54
C VAL A 130 -11.62 24.47 -9.42
N VAL A 131 -10.34 24.13 -9.27
CA VAL A 131 -9.85 23.08 -8.35
C VAL A 131 -10.28 23.32 -6.90
N SER A 132 -10.33 24.57 -6.45
CA SER A 132 -10.80 24.90 -5.10
C SER A 132 -12.23 24.40 -4.78
N LYS A 133 -13.09 24.23 -5.81
CA LYS A 133 -14.48 23.75 -5.68
C LYS A 133 -14.64 22.24 -5.79
N LEU A 134 -13.56 21.48 -6.00
CA LEU A 134 -13.62 20.03 -6.10
C LEU A 134 -13.72 19.37 -4.72
N SER A 135 -14.36 18.21 -4.67
CA SER A 135 -14.29 17.35 -3.47
C SER A 135 -12.85 16.82 -3.25
N GLY A 136 -12.55 16.35 -2.03
CA GLY A 136 -11.24 15.77 -1.71
C GLY A 136 -10.87 14.60 -2.64
N GLY A 137 -11.82 13.71 -2.93
CA GLY A 137 -11.61 12.60 -3.85
C GLY A 137 -11.37 13.04 -5.29
N MET A 138 -12.03 14.11 -5.76
CA MET A 138 -11.77 14.68 -7.09
C MET A 138 -10.38 15.35 -7.13
N LYS A 139 -10.00 16.08 -6.09
CA LYS A 139 -8.66 16.67 -5.96
C LYS A 139 -7.57 15.59 -6.00
N ARG A 140 -7.78 14.46 -5.30
CA ARG A 140 -6.83 13.33 -5.30
C ARG A 140 -6.68 12.69 -6.69
N ARG A 141 -7.80 12.49 -7.40
CA ARG A 141 -7.79 11.98 -8.78
C ARG A 141 -7.10 12.94 -9.75
N LEU A 142 -7.31 14.24 -9.60
CA LEU A 142 -6.61 15.25 -10.39
C LEU A 142 -5.10 15.24 -10.08
N ASN A 143 -4.70 15.10 -8.81
CA ASN A 143 -3.30 15.01 -8.42
C ASN A 143 -2.60 13.80 -9.08
N LEU A 144 -3.29 12.66 -9.16
CA LEU A 144 -2.79 11.51 -9.92
C LEU A 144 -2.69 11.80 -11.42
N ALA A 145 -3.70 12.44 -12.03
CA ALA A 145 -3.68 12.79 -13.45
C ALA A 145 -2.49 13.68 -13.79
N LEU A 146 -2.16 14.65 -12.91
CA LEU A 146 -0.99 15.52 -13.08
C LEU A 146 0.33 14.73 -13.06
N ALA A 147 0.41 13.71 -12.21
CA ALA A 147 1.61 12.87 -12.10
C ALA A 147 1.88 12.02 -13.35
N VAL A 148 0.85 11.75 -14.16
CA VAL A 148 0.97 10.84 -15.33
C VAL A 148 0.77 11.50 -16.68
N ILE A 149 0.46 12.80 -16.74
CA ILE A 149 0.17 13.53 -17.99
C ILE A 149 1.29 13.45 -19.02
N HIS A 150 2.54 13.34 -18.59
CA HIS A 150 3.72 13.24 -19.44
C HIS A 150 4.11 11.79 -19.80
N GLU A 151 3.27 10.81 -19.44
CA GLU A 151 3.46 9.36 -19.67
C GLU A 151 4.80 8.80 -19.16
N PRO A 152 5.11 8.96 -17.88
CA PRO A 152 6.33 8.43 -17.30
C PRO A 152 6.36 6.89 -17.37
N GLU A 153 7.57 6.31 -17.42
CA GLU A 153 7.75 4.85 -17.32
C GLU A 153 7.54 4.35 -15.89
N ILE A 154 7.82 5.20 -14.90
CA ILE A 154 7.71 4.91 -13.48
C ILE A 154 6.73 5.89 -12.85
N VAL A 155 5.72 5.38 -12.16
CA VAL A 155 4.75 6.18 -11.40
C VAL A 155 4.91 5.90 -9.92
N VAL A 156 5.06 6.96 -9.13
CA VAL A 156 5.22 6.87 -7.67
C VAL A 156 4.03 7.52 -7.00
N LEU A 157 3.38 6.78 -6.12
CA LEU A 157 2.16 7.15 -5.42
C LEU A 157 2.40 7.08 -3.92
N ASP A 158 2.43 8.22 -3.26
CA ASP A 158 2.64 8.29 -1.81
C ASP A 158 1.28 8.39 -1.13
N GLU A 159 0.83 7.30 -0.49
CA GLU A 159 -0.46 7.13 0.19
C GLU A 159 -1.68 7.57 -0.66
N PRO A 160 -1.86 6.99 -1.87
CA PRO A 160 -2.79 7.49 -2.87
C PRO A 160 -4.26 7.45 -2.44
N SER A 161 -4.65 6.52 -1.56
CA SER A 161 -6.04 6.32 -1.14
C SER A 161 -6.39 6.91 0.22
N GLU A 162 -5.43 7.60 0.87
CA GLU A 162 -5.67 8.19 2.18
C GLU A 162 -6.84 9.20 2.15
N GLY A 163 -7.76 9.06 3.10
CA GLY A 163 -8.92 9.96 3.24
C GLY A 163 -9.97 9.85 2.14
N LEU A 164 -9.89 8.86 1.26
CA LEU A 164 -10.88 8.64 0.20
C LEU A 164 -12.07 7.81 0.67
N ASP A 165 -13.25 8.19 0.20
CA ASP A 165 -14.43 7.35 0.27
C ASP A 165 -14.27 6.07 -0.57
N PRO A 166 -15.07 5.00 -0.30
CA PRO A 166 -14.93 3.72 -1.00
C PRO A 166 -15.10 3.81 -2.52
N GLN A 167 -15.94 4.72 -3.02
CA GLN A 167 -16.17 4.89 -4.45
C GLN A 167 -14.96 5.53 -5.13
N SER A 168 -14.45 6.64 -4.56
CA SER A 168 -13.25 7.32 -5.06
C SER A 168 -12.03 6.41 -5.01
N ARG A 169 -11.88 5.60 -3.96
CA ARG A 169 -10.81 4.60 -3.83
C ARG A 169 -10.88 3.57 -4.94
N ARG A 170 -12.06 3.03 -5.25
CA ARG A 170 -12.23 2.04 -6.33
C ARG A 170 -11.82 2.59 -7.69
N VAL A 171 -12.19 3.84 -8.01
CA VAL A 171 -11.78 4.51 -9.25
C VAL A 171 -10.25 4.59 -9.34
N LEU A 172 -9.61 5.04 -8.26
CA LEU A 172 -8.16 5.17 -8.18
C LEU A 172 -7.47 3.80 -8.38
N TRP A 173 -7.92 2.76 -7.68
CA TRP A 173 -7.37 1.42 -7.77
C TRP A 173 -7.50 0.82 -9.18
N ASN A 174 -8.64 1.01 -9.82
CA ASN A 174 -8.84 0.55 -11.20
C ASN A 174 -7.88 1.25 -12.17
N TYR A 175 -7.63 2.55 -11.97
CA TYR A 175 -6.69 3.28 -12.79
C TYR A 175 -5.25 2.82 -12.55
N ILE A 176 -4.84 2.57 -11.30
CA ILE A 176 -3.52 2.01 -10.96
C ILE A 176 -3.31 0.66 -11.64
N ARG A 177 -4.32 -0.24 -11.59
CA ARG A 177 -4.24 -1.53 -12.30
C ARG A 177 -4.11 -1.34 -13.81
N ALA A 178 -4.88 -0.44 -14.40
CA ALA A 178 -4.81 -0.15 -15.84
C ALA A 178 -3.42 0.35 -16.28
N MET A 179 -2.78 1.19 -15.48
CA MET A 179 -1.41 1.64 -15.75
C MET A 179 -0.41 0.47 -15.84
N ARG A 180 -0.56 -0.56 -14.99
CA ARG A 180 0.26 -1.78 -15.05
C ARG A 180 -0.18 -2.69 -16.21
N ASP A 181 -1.45 -3.07 -16.24
CA ASP A 181 -1.95 -4.17 -17.08
C ASP A 181 -2.03 -3.80 -18.56
N VAL A 182 -2.36 -2.54 -18.85
CA VAL A 182 -2.58 -2.04 -20.21
C VAL A 182 -1.40 -1.23 -20.72
N GLU A 183 -0.83 -0.38 -19.86
CA GLU A 183 0.23 0.55 -20.27
C GLU A 183 1.65 0.03 -19.95
N GLY A 184 1.76 -1.08 -19.19
CA GLY A 184 3.05 -1.69 -18.82
C GLY A 184 3.93 -0.81 -17.93
N LYS A 185 3.35 0.16 -17.23
CA LYS A 185 4.10 1.06 -16.35
C LYS A 185 4.56 0.35 -15.07
N THR A 186 5.69 0.76 -14.56
CA THR A 186 6.14 0.37 -13.22
C THR A 186 5.53 1.33 -12.21
N VAL A 187 4.78 0.80 -11.24
CA VAL A 187 4.12 1.60 -10.22
C VAL A 187 4.72 1.30 -8.85
N ILE A 188 5.04 2.33 -8.09
CA ILE A 188 5.49 2.22 -6.70
C ILE A 188 4.47 2.94 -5.85
N LEU A 189 3.91 2.26 -4.86
CA LEU A 189 2.99 2.88 -3.93
C LEU A 189 3.42 2.69 -2.47
N THR A 190 3.22 3.72 -1.66
CA THR A 190 3.24 3.57 -0.20
C THR A 190 1.83 3.49 0.31
N THR A 191 1.62 2.70 1.34
CA THR A 191 0.34 2.65 2.04
C THR A 191 0.51 2.11 3.45
N HIS A 192 -0.41 2.49 4.32
CA HIS A 192 -0.66 1.83 5.60
C HIS A 192 -1.97 1.03 5.55
N ILE A 193 -2.69 1.05 4.42
CA ILE A 193 -3.96 0.33 4.21
C ILE A 193 -3.64 -1.06 3.67
N MET A 194 -3.86 -2.09 4.50
CA MET A 194 -3.55 -3.49 4.17
C MET A 194 -4.27 -3.97 2.91
N ASP A 195 -5.57 -3.64 2.78
CA ASP A 195 -6.38 -4.01 1.62
C ASP A 195 -5.84 -3.40 0.33
N GLU A 196 -5.33 -2.16 0.37
CA GLU A 196 -4.73 -1.51 -0.79
C GLU A 196 -3.47 -2.25 -1.24
N ALA A 197 -2.58 -2.56 -0.28
CA ALA A 197 -1.38 -3.33 -0.56
C ALA A 197 -1.71 -4.71 -1.15
N ASP A 198 -2.66 -5.42 -0.54
CA ASP A 198 -3.08 -6.77 -0.97
C ASP A 198 -3.72 -6.80 -2.35
N GLN A 199 -4.53 -5.78 -2.67
CA GLN A 199 -5.30 -5.72 -3.91
C GLN A 199 -4.52 -5.18 -5.10
N LEU A 200 -3.53 -4.33 -4.87
CA LEU A 200 -2.82 -3.64 -5.96
C LEU A 200 -1.43 -4.18 -6.22
N SER A 201 -0.71 -4.65 -5.19
CA SER A 201 0.71 -4.91 -5.30
C SER A 201 1.00 -6.32 -5.81
N ASP A 202 1.93 -6.44 -6.74
CA ASP A 202 2.50 -7.72 -7.16
C ASP A 202 3.51 -8.23 -6.12
N ARG A 203 4.27 -7.30 -5.52
CA ARG A 203 5.18 -7.55 -4.40
C ARG A 203 5.08 -6.44 -3.37
N ILE A 204 5.26 -6.81 -2.11
CA ILE A 204 5.17 -5.89 -0.97
C ILE A 204 6.45 -5.95 -0.16
N ALA A 205 7.02 -4.78 0.09
CA ALA A 205 8.03 -4.58 1.12
C ALA A 205 7.36 -4.12 2.42
N ILE A 206 7.40 -4.94 3.45
CA ILE A 206 6.97 -4.57 4.80
C ILE A 206 8.12 -3.82 5.46
N ILE A 207 7.85 -2.56 5.82
CA ILE A 207 8.83 -1.66 6.43
C ILE A 207 8.37 -1.30 7.84
N ASP A 208 9.28 -1.41 8.80
CA ASP A 208 9.07 -0.89 10.15
C ASP A 208 10.39 -0.32 10.70
N HIS A 209 10.31 0.80 11.44
CA HIS A 209 11.48 1.48 12.02
C HIS A 209 12.64 1.70 11.03
N GLY A 210 12.32 2.06 9.79
CA GLY A 210 13.30 2.33 8.72
C GLY A 210 13.96 1.08 8.12
N LYS A 211 13.54 -0.12 8.50
CA LYS A 211 14.11 -1.40 8.04
C LYS A 211 13.14 -2.19 7.19
N LEU A 212 13.68 -2.90 6.21
CA LEU A 212 12.96 -3.92 5.48
C LEU A 212 12.78 -5.17 6.36
N ILE A 213 11.55 -5.50 6.69
CA ILE A 213 11.22 -6.69 7.51
C ILE A 213 11.03 -7.90 6.61
N ARG A 214 10.23 -7.76 5.54
CA ARG A 214 9.95 -8.82 4.54
C ARG A 214 9.69 -8.20 3.18
N LEU A 215 9.94 -9.01 2.15
CA LEU A 215 9.67 -8.67 0.76
C LEU A 215 9.23 -9.91 0.00
N ASP A 216 7.97 -10.00 -0.36
CA ASP A 216 7.43 -11.09 -1.19
C ASP A 216 6.09 -10.67 -1.84
N THR A 217 5.46 -11.59 -2.57
CA THR A 217 4.09 -11.43 -3.05
C THR A 217 3.11 -11.45 -1.88
N PRO A 218 1.94 -10.77 -1.97
CA PRO A 218 0.92 -10.82 -0.93
C PRO A 218 0.52 -12.26 -0.55
N ALA A 219 0.42 -13.15 -1.53
CA ALA A 219 0.07 -14.54 -1.31
C ALA A 219 1.12 -15.30 -0.50
N ASN A 220 2.42 -15.10 -0.79
CA ASN A 220 3.50 -15.74 -0.06
C ASN A 220 3.60 -15.20 1.37
N LEU A 221 3.52 -13.87 1.54
CA LEU A 221 3.53 -13.25 2.87
C LEU A 221 2.42 -13.82 3.77
N LYS A 222 1.21 -13.97 3.22
CA LYS A 222 0.09 -14.59 3.96
C LYS A 222 0.30 -16.06 4.30
N LYS A 223 1.07 -16.79 3.47
CA LYS A 223 1.42 -18.20 3.75
C LYS A 223 2.53 -18.35 4.79
N GLU A 224 3.49 -17.40 4.86
CA GLU A 224 4.62 -17.45 5.81
C GLU A 224 4.15 -17.54 7.27
N ILE A 225 3.05 -16.89 7.64
CA ILE A 225 2.51 -16.91 9.00
C ILE A 225 1.75 -18.20 9.33
N GLY A 226 1.77 -19.17 8.43
CA GLY A 226 1.20 -20.51 8.60
C GLY A 226 0.01 -20.79 7.68
N GLU A 227 -0.15 -22.06 7.38
CA GLU A 227 -1.34 -22.57 6.70
C GLU A 227 -2.53 -22.57 7.66
N GLY A 228 -3.73 -22.37 7.13
CA GLY A 228 -4.97 -22.45 7.89
C GLY A 228 -5.80 -21.17 7.81
N ASP A 229 -7.05 -21.33 8.26
CA ASP A 229 -7.98 -20.20 8.36
C ASP A 229 -7.93 -19.62 9.77
N VAL A 230 -8.29 -18.35 9.90
CA VAL A 230 -8.43 -17.66 11.19
C VAL A 230 -9.91 -17.65 11.57
N VAL A 231 -10.23 -18.24 12.72
CA VAL A 231 -11.52 -18.07 13.38
C VAL A 231 -11.41 -16.86 14.29
N ASP A 232 -12.14 -15.82 13.97
CA ASP A 232 -12.24 -14.62 14.78
C ASP A 232 -13.52 -14.71 15.62
N MET A 233 -13.40 -14.72 16.95
CA MET A 233 -14.49 -14.97 17.88
C MET A 233 -14.59 -13.86 18.93
N LYS A 234 -15.81 -13.36 19.17
CA LYS A 234 -16.11 -12.44 20.26
C LYS A 234 -16.95 -13.13 21.31
N LEU A 235 -16.47 -13.15 22.53
CA LEU A 235 -17.19 -13.70 23.69
C LEU A 235 -18.03 -12.63 24.39
N SER A 236 -19.14 -13.05 25.01
CA SER A 236 -20.00 -12.20 25.84
C SER A 236 -19.29 -11.68 27.08
N ASP A 237 -18.30 -12.42 27.58
CA ASP A 237 -17.47 -12.06 28.73
C ASP A 237 -15.98 -12.06 28.33
N PRO A 238 -15.37 -10.87 28.03
CA PRO A 238 -13.96 -10.79 27.68
C PRO A 238 -12.99 -11.28 28.76
N LEU A 239 -13.40 -11.32 30.01
CA LEU A 239 -12.56 -11.87 31.13
C LEU A 239 -12.28 -13.36 30.95
N LYS A 240 -13.11 -14.06 30.18
CA LYS A 240 -12.94 -15.48 29.87
C LYS A 240 -12.06 -15.74 28.63
N ASN A 241 -11.58 -14.71 27.96
CA ASN A 241 -10.70 -14.87 26.80
C ASN A 241 -9.46 -15.68 27.17
N GLN A 242 -8.81 -15.36 28.27
CA GLN A 242 -7.60 -16.06 28.72
C GLN A 242 -7.85 -17.54 29.06
N ASP A 243 -8.99 -17.87 29.66
CA ASP A 243 -9.38 -19.24 29.98
C ASP A 243 -9.55 -20.06 28.69
N LEU A 244 -10.20 -19.46 27.65
CA LEU A 244 -10.39 -20.12 26.36
C LEU A 244 -9.07 -20.28 25.59
N ILE A 245 -8.18 -19.30 25.65
CA ILE A 245 -6.85 -19.38 25.04
C ILE A 245 -6.07 -20.56 25.64
N GLN A 246 -6.05 -20.69 26.97
CA GLN A 246 -5.36 -21.79 27.65
C GLN A 246 -5.94 -23.16 27.29
N GLU A 247 -7.26 -23.26 27.13
CA GLU A 247 -7.94 -24.54 26.79
C GLU A 247 -7.71 -24.92 25.32
N LEU A 248 -7.53 -23.94 24.40
CA LEU A 248 -7.36 -24.20 22.99
C LEU A 248 -5.89 -24.40 22.57
N THR A 249 -4.94 -23.81 23.26
CA THR A 249 -3.51 -23.79 22.89
C THR A 249 -2.83 -25.17 22.80
N PRO A 250 -3.20 -26.24 23.52
CA PRO A 250 -2.49 -27.52 23.45
C PRO A 250 -2.99 -28.48 22.37
N GLN A 251 -3.51 -28.09 21.21
CA GLN A 251 -4.11 -29.00 20.24
C GLN A 251 -3.31 -29.15 18.96
N GLU A 252 -3.19 -30.40 18.46
CA GLU A 252 -2.41 -30.76 17.25
C GLU A 252 -2.76 -29.97 15.99
N ASP A 253 -3.97 -29.39 15.94
CA ASP A 253 -4.47 -28.72 14.73
C ASP A 253 -4.72 -27.23 14.90
N ILE A 254 -4.48 -26.67 16.09
CA ILE A 254 -4.54 -25.25 16.35
C ILE A 254 -3.11 -24.72 16.32
N ILE A 255 -2.86 -23.83 15.37
CA ILE A 255 -1.52 -23.29 15.11
C ILE A 255 -1.20 -22.18 16.11
N SER A 256 -2.17 -21.28 16.33
CA SER A 256 -2.03 -20.20 17.31
C SER A 256 -3.38 -19.73 17.82
N VAL A 257 -3.38 -19.22 19.04
CA VAL A 257 -4.54 -18.56 19.65
C VAL A 257 -4.04 -17.27 20.30
N VAL A 258 -4.57 -16.13 19.84
CA VAL A 258 -4.16 -14.81 20.33
C VAL A 258 -5.39 -13.92 20.55
N GLU A 259 -5.30 -13.03 21.52
CA GLU A 259 -6.31 -11.99 21.72
C GLU A 259 -5.89 -10.70 21.00
N VAL A 260 -6.78 -10.19 20.15
CA VAL A 260 -6.57 -8.94 19.40
C VAL A 260 -7.81 -8.06 19.58
N LYS A 261 -7.64 -6.88 20.16
CA LYS A 261 -8.72 -5.89 20.37
C LYS A 261 -9.97 -6.48 21.06
N GLY A 262 -9.77 -7.36 22.06
CA GLY A 262 -10.86 -8.01 22.81
C GLY A 262 -11.58 -9.13 22.06
N ARG A 263 -11.06 -9.58 20.93
CA ARG A 263 -11.52 -10.75 20.19
C ARG A 263 -10.46 -11.85 20.21
N ILE A 264 -10.86 -13.09 20.12
CA ILE A 264 -9.95 -14.23 20.07
C ILE A 264 -9.77 -14.64 18.61
N ASN A 265 -8.53 -14.59 18.12
CA ASN A 265 -8.14 -15.09 16.82
C ASN A 265 -7.50 -16.48 16.99
N ILE A 266 -8.17 -17.50 16.44
CA ILE A 266 -7.73 -18.89 16.47
C ILE A 266 -7.31 -19.28 15.05
N ARG A 267 -6.03 -19.54 14.85
CA ARG A 267 -5.56 -20.08 13.59
C ARG A 267 -5.55 -21.59 13.63
N ALA A 268 -6.25 -22.22 12.68
CA ALA A 268 -6.38 -23.67 12.63
C ALA A 268 -6.43 -24.21 11.20
N LEU A 269 -5.83 -25.38 10.99
CA LEU A 269 -6.03 -26.14 9.75
C LEU A 269 -7.48 -26.65 9.73
N ASN A 270 -8.17 -26.47 8.59
CA ASN A 270 -9.58 -26.84 8.43
C ASN A 270 -10.48 -26.28 9.56
N ALA A 271 -10.39 -24.96 9.77
CA ALA A 271 -11.10 -24.27 10.85
C ALA A 271 -12.61 -24.51 10.85
N ILE A 272 -13.23 -24.55 9.65
CA ILE A 272 -14.68 -24.81 9.51
C ILE A 272 -15.06 -26.17 10.09
N GLY A 273 -14.28 -27.20 9.79
CA GLY A 273 -14.53 -28.56 10.34
C GLY A 273 -14.36 -28.66 11.85
N LYS A 274 -13.63 -27.73 12.48
CA LYS A 274 -13.33 -27.69 13.90
C LYS A 274 -14.24 -26.77 14.71
N LEU A 275 -14.98 -25.89 14.03
CA LEU A 275 -15.92 -24.96 14.67
C LEU A 275 -16.81 -25.64 15.73
N PRO A 276 -17.45 -26.81 15.45
CA PRO A 276 -18.29 -27.46 16.44
C PRO A 276 -17.56 -27.80 17.75
N LYS A 277 -16.31 -28.27 17.66
CA LYS A 277 -15.48 -28.58 18.83
C LYS A 277 -15.08 -27.33 19.60
N MET A 278 -14.77 -26.23 18.90
CA MET A 278 -14.46 -24.95 19.52
C MET A 278 -15.68 -24.40 20.26
N MET A 279 -16.86 -24.45 19.64
CA MET A 279 -18.11 -24.01 20.26
C MET A 279 -18.44 -24.80 21.56
N GLN A 280 -18.29 -26.14 21.56
CA GLN A 280 -18.50 -26.97 22.74
C GLN A 280 -17.60 -26.56 23.93
N ARG A 281 -16.39 -26.05 23.65
CA ARG A 281 -15.49 -25.58 24.72
C ARG A 281 -15.89 -24.23 25.26
N VAL A 282 -16.30 -23.32 24.37
CA VAL A 282 -16.87 -22.03 24.83
C VAL A 282 -18.09 -22.28 25.73
N GLU A 283 -18.97 -23.19 25.36
CA GLU A 283 -20.13 -23.58 26.18
C GLU A 283 -19.72 -24.12 27.56
N LYS A 284 -18.65 -24.93 27.65
CA LYS A 284 -18.15 -25.45 28.93
C LYS A 284 -17.63 -24.34 29.85
N LEU A 285 -17.13 -23.25 29.30
CA LEU A 285 -16.71 -22.07 30.08
C LEU A 285 -17.90 -21.22 30.58
N GLY A 286 -19.12 -21.59 30.17
CA GLY A 286 -20.34 -20.88 30.55
C GLY A 286 -20.51 -19.52 29.90
N VAL A 287 -19.86 -19.27 28.75
CA VAL A 287 -19.94 -18.03 27.99
C VAL A 287 -20.63 -18.24 26.63
N VAL A 288 -21.18 -17.18 26.10
CA VAL A 288 -21.85 -17.17 24.78
C VAL A 288 -20.93 -16.50 23.76
N VAL A 289 -20.91 -17.05 22.54
CA VAL A 289 -20.28 -16.38 21.40
C VAL A 289 -21.25 -15.34 20.86
N GLU A 290 -20.86 -14.06 20.91
CA GLU A 290 -21.66 -12.95 20.36
C GLU A 290 -21.50 -12.84 18.85
N ASP A 291 -20.28 -13.09 18.35
CA ASP A 291 -19.94 -13.00 16.94
C ASP A 291 -18.82 -13.98 16.61
N ILE A 292 -18.91 -14.58 15.43
CA ILE A 292 -17.90 -15.51 14.92
C ILE A 292 -17.77 -15.36 13.40
N SER A 293 -16.55 -15.26 12.93
CA SER A 293 -16.24 -15.29 11.51
C SER A 293 -15.05 -16.20 11.22
N VAL A 294 -15.06 -16.81 10.04
CA VAL A 294 -13.92 -17.60 9.54
C VAL A 294 -13.39 -16.89 8.30
N ARG A 295 -12.11 -16.59 8.32
CA ARG A 295 -11.44 -15.87 7.25
C ARG A 295 -10.06 -16.45 6.96
N GLN A 296 -9.54 -16.18 5.78
CA GLN A 296 -8.13 -16.45 5.46
C GLN A 296 -7.21 -15.45 6.16
N ASN A 297 -5.92 -15.79 6.23
CA ASN A 297 -4.89 -14.87 6.69
C ASN A 297 -4.90 -13.58 5.88
N THR A 298 -4.76 -12.46 6.57
CA THR A 298 -4.66 -11.12 5.98
C THR A 298 -3.22 -10.60 6.11
N LEU A 299 -2.91 -9.52 5.41
CA LEU A 299 -1.64 -8.81 5.62
C LEU A 299 -1.56 -8.16 7.01
N GLU A 300 -2.70 -7.90 7.67
CA GLU A 300 -2.72 -7.44 9.06
C GLU A 300 -2.19 -8.52 10.01
N ASP A 301 -2.60 -9.77 9.80
CA ASP A 301 -2.08 -10.90 10.58
C ASP A 301 -0.57 -11.08 10.36
N VAL A 302 -0.10 -10.92 9.10
CA VAL A 302 1.34 -10.94 8.76
C VAL A 302 2.09 -9.86 9.50
N PHE A 303 1.56 -8.64 9.48
CA PHE A 303 2.22 -7.50 10.10
C PHE A 303 2.33 -7.67 11.62
N ILE A 304 1.24 -8.10 12.27
CA ILE A 304 1.20 -8.36 13.72
C ILE A 304 2.21 -9.45 14.10
N GLU A 305 2.26 -10.54 13.34
CA GLU A 305 3.19 -11.65 13.59
C GLU A 305 4.65 -11.21 13.47
N LEU A 306 4.99 -10.40 12.45
CA LEU A 306 6.35 -9.97 12.19
C LEU A 306 6.85 -8.86 13.11
N THR A 307 5.96 -7.99 13.61
CA THR A 307 6.34 -6.80 14.40
C THR A 307 5.93 -6.90 15.87
N GLY A 308 5.12 -7.90 16.24
CA GLY A 308 4.58 -8.07 17.60
C GLY A 308 3.52 -7.03 17.98
N THR A 309 3.18 -6.10 17.09
CA THR A 309 2.19 -5.03 17.35
C THR A 309 1.38 -4.77 16.08
N GLY A 310 0.10 -4.39 16.24
CA GLY A 310 -0.70 -3.91 15.13
C GLY A 310 -0.14 -2.61 14.53
N LEU A 311 -0.64 -2.21 13.35
CA LEU A 311 -0.27 -0.93 12.76
C LEU A 311 -0.53 0.20 13.75
N ARG A 312 0.48 1.01 14.00
CA ARG A 312 0.35 2.25 14.77
C ARG A 312 -0.32 3.28 13.88
N GLU A 313 -1.43 3.84 14.35
CA GLU A 313 -2.12 4.95 13.67
C GLU A 313 -1.27 6.22 13.61
#